data_7d7cb48b9691626a1b4fa74e0f645bde
#
_entry.id   7d7cb48b9691626a1b4fa74e0f645bde
#
_cell.length_a   1.000
_cell.length_b   1.000
_cell.length_c   1.000
_cell.angle_alpha   90.00
_cell.angle_beta   90.00
_cell.angle_gamma   90.00
#
_symmetry.space_group_name_H-M   'P 1'
#
loop_
_entity.id
_entity.type
_entity.pdbx_description
1 polymer ?
#
loop_
_entity_poly.entity_id
_entity_poly.type
_entity_poly.pdbx_seq_one_letter_code
_entity_poly.pdbx_strand_id
1 'polypeptide(L)'
;MKISTEIGSAAHLIGEERAIESLAKAGFDAWDFSMFDMCRYDWSRKVFLPSDHPLASADYLKFARKLKQIGLDNGIVCNQSHAPFPSSVAIRPFLKRAIECTAEAGGKICIIHPENDRSAEENAEMYLELLPFAKECGVKIATENMWNWDNEKGEACFAACAT
;
A
#
# COMPACT_ATOMS: atom_id res chain seq x y z
N MET A 1 7.84 -11.07 20.89
CA MET A 1 6.99 -10.95 19.68
C MET A 1 6.92 -9.48 19.35
N LYS A 2 7.04 -9.10 18.07
CA LYS A 2 6.85 -7.69 17.63
C LYS A 2 5.46 -7.54 17.04
N ILE A 3 4.83 -6.40 17.29
CA ILE A 3 3.46 -6.11 16.83
C ILE A 3 3.50 -4.86 15.95
N SER A 4 2.91 -4.94 14.76
CA SER A 4 2.67 -3.80 13.88
C SER A 4 1.19 -3.68 13.53
N THR A 5 0.80 -2.53 13.05
CA THR A 5 -0.53 -2.29 12.47
C THR A 5 -0.46 -1.26 11.37
N GLU A 6 -1.45 -1.32 10.49
CA GLU A 6 -1.61 -0.41 9.37
C GLU A 6 -2.07 0.98 9.85
N ILE A 7 -1.47 2.05 9.31
CA ILE A 7 -1.74 3.43 9.76
C ILE A 7 -2.93 4.09 9.08
N GLY A 8 -3.49 3.57 7.99
CA GLY A 8 -4.43 4.28 7.13
C GLY A 8 -5.67 4.79 7.84
N SER A 9 -6.30 3.97 8.68
CA SER A 9 -7.49 4.40 9.42
C SER A 9 -7.22 5.57 10.37
N ALA A 10 -6.08 5.57 11.05
CA ALA A 10 -5.67 6.68 11.91
C ALA A 10 -5.22 7.88 11.07
N ALA A 11 -4.44 7.66 10.00
CA ALA A 11 -3.94 8.69 9.12
C ALA A 11 -5.07 9.49 8.45
N HIS A 12 -6.14 8.82 8.06
CA HIS A 12 -7.33 9.48 7.50
C HIS A 12 -7.94 10.52 8.46
N LEU A 13 -7.83 10.31 9.76
CA LEU A 13 -8.40 11.20 10.79
C LEU A 13 -7.41 12.29 11.25
N ILE A 14 -6.13 11.96 11.38
CA ILE A 14 -5.15 12.83 12.07
C ILE A 14 -3.86 13.07 11.27
N GLY A 15 -3.75 12.51 10.07
CA GLY A 15 -2.54 12.53 9.24
C GLY A 15 -1.53 11.46 9.62
N GLU A 16 -0.69 11.05 8.68
CA GLU A 16 0.26 9.93 8.82
C GLU A 16 1.28 10.16 9.93
N GLU A 17 1.77 11.39 10.04
CA GLU A 17 2.77 11.76 11.05
C GLU A 17 2.26 11.47 12.46
N ARG A 18 1.06 12.00 12.77
CA ARG A 18 0.42 11.77 14.07
C ARG A 18 -0.05 10.33 14.27
N ALA A 19 -0.42 9.65 13.19
CA ALA A 19 -0.77 8.23 13.25
C ALA A 19 0.42 7.40 13.73
N ILE A 20 1.62 7.60 13.15
CA ILE A 20 2.85 6.92 13.56
C ILE A 20 3.19 7.22 15.03
N GLU A 21 3.15 8.50 15.44
CA GLU A 21 3.37 8.89 16.84
C GLU A 21 2.38 8.21 17.80
N SER A 22 1.10 8.11 17.37
CA SER A 22 0.05 7.49 18.18
C SER A 22 0.26 5.99 18.34
N LEU A 23 0.72 5.30 17.29
CA LEU A 23 1.06 3.88 17.37
C LEU A 23 2.22 3.63 18.34
N ALA A 24 3.26 4.45 18.27
CA ALA A 24 4.39 4.36 19.21
C ALA A 24 3.92 4.54 20.65
N LYS A 25 3.08 5.55 20.92
CA LYS A 25 2.49 5.79 22.24
C LYS A 25 1.58 4.64 22.71
N ALA A 26 0.91 3.96 21.79
CA ALA A 26 0.08 2.79 22.08
C ALA A 26 0.89 1.50 22.32
N GLY A 27 2.23 1.54 22.14
CA GLY A 27 3.12 0.41 22.42
C GLY A 27 3.32 -0.56 21.25
N PHE A 28 3.01 -0.16 20.01
CA PHE A 28 3.38 -0.94 18.85
C PHE A 28 4.89 -0.88 18.59
N ASP A 29 5.46 -1.97 18.10
CA ASP A 29 6.88 -2.07 17.76
C ASP A 29 7.20 -1.53 16.36
N ALA A 30 6.18 -1.48 15.49
CA ALA A 30 6.32 -1.09 14.11
C ALA A 30 4.99 -0.56 13.54
N TRP A 31 5.07 0.07 12.38
CA TRP A 31 3.92 0.56 11.62
C TRP A 31 3.95 0.03 10.19
N ASP A 32 2.78 -0.13 9.60
CA ASP A 32 2.60 -0.57 8.23
C ASP A 32 2.10 0.61 7.39
N PHE A 33 2.84 0.94 6.32
CA PHE A 33 2.62 2.14 5.53
C PHE A 33 1.43 1.96 4.58
N SER A 34 0.33 2.65 4.84
CA SER A 34 -0.79 2.74 3.92
C SER A 34 -0.49 3.75 2.81
N MET A 35 -0.67 3.34 1.55
CA MET A 35 -0.46 4.22 0.41
C MET A 35 -1.72 4.34 -0.48
N PHE A 36 -2.89 4.05 0.08
CA PHE A 36 -4.15 4.13 -0.66
C PHE A 36 -4.46 5.54 -1.16
N ASP A 37 -4.04 6.58 -0.44
CA ASP A 37 -4.23 7.98 -0.84
C ASP A 37 -3.27 8.46 -1.95
N MET A 38 -2.32 7.62 -2.38
CA MET A 38 -1.45 7.91 -3.53
C MET A 38 -2.24 8.12 -4.82
N CYS A 39 -3.36 7.41 -4.98
CA CYS A 39 -4.35 7.67 -6.02
C CYS A 39 -5.75 7.39 -5.46
N ARG A 40 -6.75 8.16 -5.91
CA ARG A 40 -8.14 7.98 -5.49
C ARG A 40 -8.88 7.17 -6.54
N TYR A 41 -9.75 6.25 -6.11
CA TYR A 41 -10.58 5.47 -7.01
C TYR A 41 -12.06 5.72 -6.73
N ASP A 42 -12.80 6.12 -7.76
CA ASP A 42 -14.25 6.24 -7.70
C ASP A 42 -14.87 4.87 -8.08
N TRP A 43 -15.33 4.14 -7.07
CA TRP A 43 -15.91 2.81 -7.24
C TRP A 43 -17.20 2.81 -8.06
N SER A 44 -17.98 3.91 -8.00
CA SER A 44 -19.24 4.01 -8.74
C SER A 44 -19.02 4.21 -10.22
N ARG A 45 -17.99 4.98 -10.58
CA ARG A 45 -17.63 5.30 -11.97
C ARG A 45 -16.52 4.40 -12.52
N LYS A 46 -15.90 3.60 -11.67
CA LYS A 46 -14.74 2.72 -11.98
C LYS A 46 -13.58 3.50 -12.65
N VAL A 47 -13.26 4.68 -12.12
CA VAL A 47 -12.17 5.53 -12.64
C VAL A 47 -11.24 6.03 -11.55
N PHE A 48 -9.97 6.23 -11.91
CA PHE A 48 -9.02 6.89 -11.05
C PHE A 48 -9.19 8.41 -11.10
N LEU A 49 -9.13 9.03 -9.93
CA LEU A 49 -9.19 10.47 -9.77
C LEU A 49 -7.82 10.99 -9.33
N PRO A 50 -7.48 12.23 -9.67
CA PRO A 50 -6.29 12.89 -9.13
C PRO A 50 -6.33 12.91 -7.60
N SER A 51 -5.15 12.84 -6.99
CA SER A 51 -4.95 13.01 -5.56
C SER A 51 -4.01 14.18 -5.31
N ASP A 52 -4.32 15.00 -4.33
CA ASP A 52 -3.48 16.09 -3.82
C ASP A 52 -2.58 15.65 -2.66
N HIS A 53 -2.63 14.37 -2.31
CA HIS A 53 -1.81 13.77 -1.27
C HIS A 53 -0.31 13.86 -1.61
N PRO A 54 0.59 14.08 -0.64
CA PRO A 54 2.04 14.14 -0.88
C PRO A 54 2.61 12.93 -1.63
N LEU A 55 2.05 11.73 -1.42
CA LEU A 55 2.43 10.51 -2.16
C LEU A 55 2.12 10.57 -3.66
N ALA A 56 1.17 11.40 -4.08
CA ALA A 56 0.85 11.63 -5.50
C ALA A 56 1.77 12.67 -6.16
N SER A 57 2.43 13.51 -5.38
CA SER A 57 3.28 14.61 -5.84
C SER A 57 4.65 14.16 -6.33
N ALA A 58 5.47 15.10 -6.83
CA ALA A 58 6.87 14.84 -7.17
C ALA A 58 7.74 14.59 -5.93
N ASP A 59 7.32 15.03 -4.76
CA ASP A 59 8.06 14.92 -3.49
C ASP A 59 7.75 13.63 -2.70
N TYR A 60 7.11 12.64 -3.31
CA TYR A 60 6.66 11.41 -2.63
C TYR A 60 7.76 10.67 -1.87
N LEU A 61 8.98 10.61 -2.39
CA LEU A 61 10.12 9.99 -1.69
C LEU A 61 10.55 10.80 -0.47
N LYS A 62 10.51 12.13 -0.58
CA LYS A 62 10.80 13.02 0.56
C LYS A 62 9.78 12.82 1.67
N PHE A 63 8.51 12.65 1.31
CA PHE A 63 7.46 12.36 2.27
C PHE A 63 7.68 10.99 2.95
N ALA A 64 7.99 9.93 2.18
CA ALA A 64 8.29 8.61 2.75
C ALA A 64 9.49 8.65 3.73
N ARG A 65 10.57 9.38 3.38
CA ARG A 65 11.73 9.60 4.27
C ARG A 65 11.35 10.35 5.55
N LYS A 66 10.46 11.35 5.43
CA LYS A 66 9.96 12.09 6.60
C LYS A 66 9.22 11.16 7.56
N LEU A 67 8.32 10.32 7.06
CA LEU A 67 7.58 9.36 7.88
C LEU A 67 8.52 8.34 8.55
N LYS A 68 9.53 7.85 7.81
CA LYS A 68 10.59 7.02 8.40
C LYS A 68 11.25 7.68 9.60
N GLN A 69 11.64 8.96 9.44
CA GLN A 69 12.32 9.68 10.51
C GLN A 69 11.41 9.83 11.73
N ILE A 70 10.13 10.16 11.54
CA ILE A 70 9.15 10.23 12.63
C ILE A 70 9.04 8.90 13.36
N GLY A 71 8.97 7.78 12.63
CA GLY A 71 8.98 6.46 13.23
C GLY A 71 10.22 6.22 14.09
N LEU A 72 11.41 6.50 13.57
CA LEU A 72 12.69 6.35 14.27
C LEU A 72 12.78 7.22 15.52
N ASP A 73 12.33 8.47 15.44
CA ASP A 73 12.32 9.42 16.57
C ASP A 73 11.38 8.96 17.69
N ASN A 74 10.37 8.14 17.37
CA ASN A 74 9.44 7.55 18.31
C ASN A 74 9.74 6.07 18.64
N GLY A 75 10.88 5.54 18.19
CA GLY A 75 11.35 4.19 18.55
C GLY A 75 10.66 3.04 17.80
N ILE A 76 9.92 3.31 16.73
CA ILE A 76 9.27 2.29 15.89
C ILE A 76 9.74 2.37 14.44
N VAL A 77 9.62 1.28 13.70
CA VAL A 77 10.10 1.16 12.32
C VAL A 77 8.97 0.84 11.36
N CYS A 78 9.14 1.18 10.08
CA CYS A 78 8.25 0.67 9.05
C CYS A 78 8.50 -0.84 8.86
N ASN A 79 7.46 -1.65 9.01
CA ASN A 79 7.52 -3.10 8.83
C ASN A 79 7.26 -3.47 7.37
N GLN A 80 6.13 -3.05 6.84
CA GLN A 80 5.68 -3.31 5.48
C GLN A 80 4.81 -2.17 4.97
N SER A 81 4.30 -2.28 3.76
CA SER A 81 3.41 -1.29 3.18
C SER A 81 2.29 -1.94 2.37
N HIS A 82 1.21 -1.19 2.18
CA HIS A 82 0.14 -1.51 1.24
C HIS A 82 0.15 -0.51 0.09
N ALA A 83 0.30 -1.01 -1.13
CA ALA A 83 0.22 -0.22 -2.34
C ALA A 83 -1.21 0.26 -2.61
N PRO A 84 -1.43 1.28 -3.46
CA PRO A 84 -2.75 1.72 -3.85
C PRO A 84 -3.53 0.59 -4.57
N PHE A 85 -4.86 0.62 -4.41
CA PHE A 85 -5.79 -0.36 -4.95
C PHE A 85 -6.99 0.35 -5.62
N PRO A 86 -7.59 -0.22 -6.66
CA PRO A 86 -7.30 -1.49 -7.35
C PRO A 86 -6.03 -1.44 -8.20
N SER A 87 -5.35 -2.59 -8.34
CA SER A 87 -4.03 -2.72 -8.98
C SER A 87 -4.14 -2.80 -10.51
N SER A 88 -4.89 -1.91 -11.13
CA SER A 88 -5.12 -1.91 -12.59
C SER A 88 -3.91 -1.40 -13.39
N VAL A 89 -3.92 -1.66 -14.70
CA VAL A 89 -2.89 -1.17 -15.63
C VAL A 89 -2.72 0.34 -15.54
N ALA A 90 -3.80 1.10 -15.30
CA ALA A 90 -3.78 2.55 -15.20
C ALA A 90 -2.90 3.06 -14.05
N ILE A 91 -2.71 2.30 -12.98
CA ILE A 91 -1.92 2.71 -11.82
C ILE A 91 -0.55 2.04 -11.72
N ARG A 92 -0.08 1.33 -12.74
CA ARG A 92 1.25 0.70 -12.74
C ARG A 92 2.39 1.65 -12.34
N PRO A 93 2.42 2.91 -12.79
CA PRO A 93 3.42 3.87 -12.31
C PRO A 93 3.34 4.12 -10.80
N PHE A 94 2.14 4.11 -10.22
CA PHE A 94 1.94 4.26 -8.78
C PHE A 94 2.34 3.01 -8.00
N LEU A 95 2.19 1.80 -8.57
CA LEU A 95 2.70 0.58 -7.94
C LEU A 95 4.24 0.59 -7.84
N LYS A 96 4.94 1.05 -8.87
CA LYS A 96 6.40 1.25 -8.81
C LYS A 96 6.76 2.30 -7.77
N ARG A 97 6.05 3.43 -7.74
CA ARG A 97 6.22 4.46 -6.71
C ARG A 97 5.99 3.93 -5.29
N ALA A 98 5.01 3.05 -5.10
CA ALA A 98 4.75 2.41 -3.80
C ALA A 98 5.93 1.53 -3.34
N ILE A 99 6.55 0.80 -4.27
CA ILE A 99 7.76 0.01 -4.01
C ILE A 99 8.92 0.93 -3.56
N GLU A 100 9.14 2.05 -4.25
CA GLU A 100 10.16 3.05 -3.87
C GLU A 100 9.87 3.65 -2.49
N CYS A 101 8.62 4.06 -2.22
CA CYS A 101 8.21 4.56 -0.91
C CYS A 101 8.43 3.54 0.20
N THR A 102 8.19 2.26 -0.07
CA THR A 102 8.46 1.18 0.88
C THR A 102 9.93 1.13 1.25
N ALA A 103 10.81 1.14 0.26
CA ALA A 103 12.27 1.15 0.46
C ALA A 103 12.72 2.39 1.26
N GLU A 104 12.26 3.57 0.87
CA GLU A 104 12.60 4.84 1.52
C GLU A 104 12.08 4.94 2.95
N ALA A 105 10.90 4.39 3.23
CA ALA A 105 10.37 4.28 4.59
C ALA A 105 11.13 3.26 5.45
N GLY A 106 11.98 2.42 4.85
CA GLY A 106 12.75 1.39 5.52
C GLY A 106 12.07 0.01 5.59
N GLY A 107 10.88 -0.12 5.02
CA GLY A 107 10.15 -1.36 4.86
C GLY A 107 10.84 -2.32 3.87
N LYS A 108 10.54 -3.60 3.99
CA LYS A 108 11.12 -4.65 3.12
C LYS A 108 10.08 -5.43 2.34
N ILE A 109 8.81 -5.19 2.60
CA ILE A 109 7.68 -5.86 1.98
C ILE A 109 6.69 -4.80 1.51
N CYS A 110 6.31 -4.85 0.24
CA CYS A 110 5.21 -4.07 -0.32
C CYS A 110 4.09 -5.03 -0.70
N ILE A 111 2.95 -4.90 -0.05
CA ILE A 111 1.76 -5.67 -0.36
C ILE A 111 1.09 -5.01 -1.57
N ILE A 112 0.94 -5.76 -2.65
CA ILE A 112 0.23 -5.39 -3.86
C ILE A 112 -0.89 -6.39 -4.06
N HIS A 113 -2.12 -5.94 -3.94
CA HIS A 113 -3.28 -6.81 -4.11
C HIS A 113 -3.46 -7.21 -5.57
N PRO A 114 -3.96 -8.41 -5.87
CA PRO A 114 -4.34 -8.78 -7.23
C PRO A 114 -5.57 -7.98 -7.68
N GLU A 115 -5.77 -7.82 -8.97
CA GLU A 115 -7.04 -7.34 -9.51
C GLU A 115 -8.11 -8.42 -9.35
N ASN A 116 -9.24 -8.08 -8.73
CA ASN A 116 -10.28 -9.04 -8.36
C ASN A 116 -11.02 -9.65 -9.56
N ASP A 117 -11.08 -8.93 -10.67
CA ASP A 117 -11.79 -9.28 -11.89
C ASP A 117 -10.87 -9.80 -13.02
N ARG A 118 -9.58 -10.05 -12.70
CA ARG A 118 -8.59 -10.59 -13.60
C ARG A 118 -8.29 -12.06 -13.31
N SER A 119 -7.85 -12.78 -14.34
CA SER A 119 -7.40 -14.17 -14.17
C SER A 119 -6.10 -14.25 -13.35
N ALA A 120 -5.77 -15.45 -12.90
CA ALA A 120 -4.52 -15.72 -12.19
C ALA A 120 -3.31 -15.41 -13.08
N GLU A 121 -3.39 -15.74 -14.38
CA GLU A 121 -2.34 -15.49 -15.37
C GLU A 121 -2.10 -13.98 -15.56
N GLU A 122 -3.17 -13.20 -15.75
CA GLU A 122 -3.07 -11.73 -15.91
C GLU A 122 -2.48 -11.06 -14.66
N ASN A 123 -2.85 -11.54 -13.48
CA ASN A 123 -2.26 -11.07 -12.23
C ASN A 123 -0.78 -11.50 -12.09
N ALA A 124 -0.44 -12.73 -12.50
CA ALA A 124 0.96 -13.16 -12.52
C ALA A 124 1.82 -12.30 -13.45
N GLU A 125 1.33 -11.93 -14.64
CA GLU A 125 2.02 -10.99 -15.53
C GLU A 125 2.29 -9.64 -14.86
N MET A 126 1.33 -9.11 -14.11
CA MET A 126 1.53 -7.89 -13.33
C MET A 126 2.69 -8.02 -12.36
N TYR A 127 2.72 -9.09 -11.58
CA TYR A 127 3.81 -9.30 -10.62
C TYR A 127 5.15 -9.50 -11.31
N LEU A 128 5.20 -10.28 -12.41
CA LEU A 128 6.42 -10.48 -13.19
C LEU A 128 6.98 -9.17 -13.76
N GLU A 129 6.12 -8.22 -14.15
CA GLU A 129 6.55 -6.87 -14.57
C GLU A 129 7.20 -6.08 -13.42
N LEU A 130 6.67 -6.19 -12.21
CA LEU A 130 7.10 -5.40 -11.06
C LEU A 130 8.31 -6.00 -10.31
N LEU A 131 8.49 -7.32 -10.35
CA LEU A 131 9.51 -8.04 -9.58
C LEU A 131 10.95 -7.56 -9.82
N PRO A 132 11.42 -7.32 -11.07
CA PRO A 132 12.78 -6.82 -11.29
C PRO A 132 13.01 -5.49 -10.60
N PHE A 133 12.06 -4.57 -10.74
CA PHE A 133 12.13 -3.24 -10.11
C PHE A 133 12.10 -3.32 -8.58
N ALA A 134 11.22 -4.15 -8.01
CA ALA A 134 11.18 -4.37 -6.57
C ALA A 134 12.50 -4.93 -6.03
N LYS A 135 13.13 -5.85 -6.79
CA LYS A 135 14.45 -6.40 -6.45
C LYS A 135 15.54 -5.32 -6.44
N GLU A 136 15.54 -4.41 -7.41
CA GLU A 136 16.47 -3.27 -7.46
C GLU A 136 16.29 -2.35 -6.24
N CYS A 137 15.06 -2.12 -5.81
CA CYS A 137 14.75 -1.36 -4.60
C CYS A 137 15.02 -2.14 -3.28
N GLY A 138 15.37 -3.41 -3.34
CA GLY A 138 15.57 -4.27 -2.17
C GLY A 138 14.27 -4.58 -1.41
N VAL A 139 13.13 -4.57 -2.11
CA VAL A 139 11.79 -4.80 -1.57
C VAL A 139 11.23 -6.12 -2.13
N LYS A 140 10.55 -6.89 -1.28
CA LYS A 140 9.76 -8.06 -1.68
C LYS A 140 8.33 -7.63 -1.96
N ILE A 141 7.74 -8.15 -3.02
CA ILE A 141 6.29 -8.05 -3.23
C ILE A 141 5.61 -9.18 -2.49
N ALA A 142 4.59 -8.87 -1.72
CA ALA A 142 3.64 -9.82 -1.16
C ALA A 142 2.26 -9.58 -1.78
N THR A 143 1.44 -10.60 -1.75
CA THR A 143 0.04 -10.52 -2.18
C THR A 143 -0.86 -11.13 -1.11
N GLU A 144 -2.15 -10.83 -1.18
CA GLU A 144 -3.16 -11.36 -0.29
C GLU A 144 -4.26 -12.05 -1.09
N ASN A 145 -4.85 -13.08 -0.52
CA ASN A 145 -6.10 -13.62 -1.03
C ASN A 145 -7.23 -12.62 -0.78
N MET A 146 -8.02 -12.35 -1.81
CA MET A 146 -8.99 -11.25 -1.80
C MET A 146 -10.43 -11.78 -1.80
N TRP A 147 -11.31 -10.97 -1.24
CA TRP A 147 -12.76 -11.12 -1.41
C TRP A 147 -13.24 -10.20 -2.53
N ASN A 148 -14.19 -10.67 -3.32
CA ASN A 148 -14.89 -9.86 -4.29
C ASN A 148 -16.31 -9.59 -3.79
N TRP A 149 -16.67 -8.32 -3.65
CA TRP A 149 -17.98 -7.85 -3.23
C TRP A 149 -18.84 -7.34 -4.41
N ASP A 150 -18.25 -7.26 -5.60
CA ASP A 150 -18.93 -6.79 -6.80
C ASP A 150 -19.70 -7.94 -7.46
N ASN A 151 -20.79 -8.34 -6.82
CA ASN A 151 -21.68 -9.36 -7.30
C ASN A 151 -23.15 -8.97 -7.05
N GLU A 152 -24.08 -9.59 -7.80
CA GLU A 152 -25.50 -9.26 -7.74
C GLU A 152 -26.13 -9.41 -6.36
N LYS A 153 -25.59 -10.29 -5.51
CA LYS A 153 -26.11 -10.55 -4.17
C LYS A 153 -25.53 -9.61 -3.10
N GLY A 154 -24.47 -8.88 -3.41
CA GLY A 154 -23.74 -8.09 -2.43
C GLY A 154 -23.08 -8.93 -1.32
N GLU A 155 -22.89 -10.22 -1.55
CA GLU A 155 -22.25 -11.15 -0.63
C GLU A 155 -20.76 -11.24 -0.92
N ALA A 156 -19.94 -11.49 0.13
CA ALA A 156 -18.53 -11.77 -0.06
C ALA A 156 -18.36 -13.07 -0.84
N CYS A 157 -17.57 -13.03 -1.92
CA CYS A 157 -17.17 -14.20 -2.68
C CYS A 157 -15.69 -14.16 -2.96
N PHE A 158 -15.11 -15.28 -3.37
CA PHE A 158 -13.68 -15.31 -3.72
C PHE A 158 -13.42 -14.50 -5.00
N ALA A 159 -12.36 -13.70 -4.97
CA ALA A 159 -11.79 -13.13 -6.17
C ALA A 159 -11.09 -14.22 -7.00
N ALA A 160 -10.79 -13.93 -8.27
CA ALA A 160 -10.15 -14.87 -9.19
C ALA A 160 -8.81 -15.43 -8.67
N CYS A 161 -8.13 -14.70 -7.79
CA CYS A 161 -6.84 -15.08 -7.21
C CYS A 161 -6.93 -15.33 -5.69
N ALA A 162 -8.06 -15.80 -5.19
CA ALA A 162 -8.28 -16.02 -3.75
C ALA A 162 -7.69 -17.33 -3.21
N THR A 163 -7.30 -18.26 -4.08
CA THR A 163 -6.75 -19.59 -3.72
C THR A 163 -5.38 -19.81 -4.33
#